data_ce7ab242fd7705c020664aa57c3b4a7b
#
_entry.id   ce7ab242fd7705c020664aa57c3b4a7b
#
_cell.length_a   1.000
_cell.length_b   1.000
_cell.length_c   1.000
_cell.angle_alpha   90.00
_cell.angle_beta   90.00
_cell.angle_gamma   90.00
#
_symmetry.space_group_name_H-M   'P 1'
#
loop_
_entity.id
_entity.type
_entity.pdbx_description
1 polymer ?
#
loop_
_entity_poly.entity_id
_entity_poly.type
_entity_poly.pdbx_seq_one_letter_code
_entity_poly.pdbx_strand_id
1 'polypeptide(L)'
;MIHCASLAHDDLPAFDNADLRRGKPSLHRAYGEPLAVLAGDSLIVLAFQTLSAVGMQAPDRVMALITTLATRTGAAQGICAGQAWESEPQVDLRAYHRAKTGALFIAATQMGALAAGHDAEPWEDLGTLIGEAFQVA
;
A
#
# COMPACT_ATOMS: atom_id res chain seq x y z
N MET A 1 5.43 1.52 -6.47
CA MET A 1 4.31 2.40 -6.86
C MET A 1 3.36 2.63 -5.71
N ILE A 2 2.63 1.64 -5.21
CA ILE A 2 1.63 1.81 -4.11
C ILE A 2 2.23 2.47 -2.85
N HIS A 3 3.40 2.04 -2.37
CA HIS A 3 4.07 2.71 -1.25
C HIS A 3 4.36 4.20 -1.52
N CYS A 4 4.78 4.57 -2.74
CA CYS A 4 4.98 5.98 -3.07
C CYS A 4 3.66 6.75 -3.13
N ALA A 5 2.60 6.13 -3.64
CA ALA A 5 1.25 6.71 -3.64
C ALA A 5 0.76 6.97 -2.21
N SER A 6 0.90 5.97 -1.32
CA SER A 6 0.48 6.13 0.07
C SER A 6 1.21 7.26 0.78
N LEU A 7 2.53 7.42 0.56
CA LEU A 7 3.29 8.52 1.13
C LEU A 7 2.87 9.89 0.57
N ALA A 8 2.55 9.96 -0.74
CA ALA A 8 2.09 11.21 -1.36
C ALA A 8 0.75 11.66 -0.79
N HIS A 9 -0.15 10.72 -0.51
CA HIS A 9 -1.45 11.03 0.10
C HIS A 9 -1.34 11.29 1.61
N ASP A 10 -0.56 10.48 2.33
CA ASP A 10 -0.34 10.60 3.77
C ASP A 10 0.18 12.00 4.18
N ASP A 11 1.07 12.57 3.36
CA ASP A 11 1.62 13.90 3.58
C ASP A 11 0.62 15.06 3.36
N LEU A 12 -0.54 14.82 2.74
CA LEU A 12 -1.52 15.88 2.45
C LEU A 12 -2.07 16.54 3.72
N PRO A 13 -2.54 17.81 3.63
CA PRO A 13 -3.17 18.50 4.75
C PRO A 13 -4.41 17.81 5.34
N ALA A 14 -5.06 16.92 4.56
CA ALA A 14 -6.18 16.11 5.02
C ALA A 14 -5.76 14.99 5.99
N PHE A 15 -4.47 14.67 6.07
CA PHE A 15 -3.87 13.62 6.90
C PHE A 15 -2.76 14.22 7.77
N ASP A 16 -1.50 13.86 7.54
CA ASP A 16 -0.38 14.28 8.40
C ASP A 16 0.02 15.76 8.22
N ASN A 17 -0.37 16.40 7.13
CA ASN A 17 0.05 17.76 6.76
C ASN A 17 1.57 17.96 6.88
N ALA A 18 2.33 16.99 6.41
CA ALA A 18 3.76 16.96 6.58
C ALA A 18 4.48 17.94 5.64
N ASP A 19 5.33 18.80 6.18
CA ASP A 19 6.14 19.73 5.37
C ASP A 19 7.27 19.02 4.63
N LEU A 20 7.84 17.99 5.27
CA LEU A 20 9.02 17.28 4.78
C LEU A 20 8.79 15.78 4.77
N ARG A 21 9.31 15.09 3.75
CA ARG A 21 9.42 13.65 3.67
C ARG A 21 10.87 13.27 3.39
N ARG A 22 11.51 12.55 4.32
CA ARG A 22 12.93 12.15 4.22
C ARG A 22 13.88 13.33 3.95
N GLY A 23 13.65 14.47 4.61
CA GLY A 23 14.47 15.68 4.49
C GLY A 23 14.24 16.51 3.24
N LYS A 24 13.27 16.17 2.41
CA LYS A 24 12.85 16.95 1.23
C LYS A 24 11.43 17.46 1.42
N PRO A 25 11.03 18.59 0.78
CA PRO A 25 9.65 19.03 0.79
C PRO A 25 8.72 17.90 0.36
N SER A 26 7.61 17.72 1.08
CA SER A 26 6.55 16.80 0.68
C SER A 26 5.96 17.21 -0.67
N LEU A 27 5.26 16.29 -1.34
CA LEU A 27 4.80 16.53 -2.71
C LEU A 27 3.84 17.73 -2.79
N HIS A 28 2.93 17.84 -1.82
CA HIS A 28 1.98 18.98 -1.78
C HIS A 28 2.66 20.32 -1.48
N ARG A 29 3.75 20.33 -0.70
CA ARG A 29 4.54 21.54 -0.44
C ARG A 29 5.35 21.96 -1.66
N ALA A 30 5.86 21.00 -2.43
CA ALA A 30 6.68 21.29 -3.62
C ALA A 30 5.84 21.70 -4.83
N TYR A 31 4.66 21.08 -5.04
CA TYR A 31 3.89 21.19 -6.29
C TYR A 31 2.41 21.54 -6.10
N GLY A 32 1.95 21.69 -4.85
CA GLY A 32 0.56 21.95 -4.51
C GLY A 32 -0.27 20.68 -4.32
N GLU A 33 -1.34 20.81 -3.55
CA GLU A 33 -2.24 19.71 -3.19
C GLU A 33 -2.86 18.99 -4.41
N PRO A 34 -3.39 19.70 -5.43
CA PRO A 34 -4.01 19.04 -6.56
C PRO A 34 -3.06 18.09 -7.30
N LEU A 35 -1.79 18.50 -7.48
CA LEU A 35 -0.80 17.64 -8.14
C LEU A 35 -0.36 16.49 -7.25
N ALA A 36 -0.30 16.68 -5.93
CA ALA A 36 0.03 15.62 -5.00
C ALA A 36 -1.03 14.51 -4.99
N VAL A 37 -2.32 14.88 -4.96
CA VAL A 37 -3.45 13.94 -5.07
C VAL A 37 -3.36 13.16 -6.39
N LEU A 38 -3.28 13.86 -7.52
CA LEU A 38 -3.25 13.23 -8.85
C LEU A 38 -2.00 12.36 -9.06
N ALA A 39 -0.87 12.71 -8.46
CA ALA A 39 0.33 11.89 -8.51
C ALA A 39 0.14 10.57 -7.76
N GLY A 40 -0.45 10.60 -6.57
CA GLY A 40 -0.81 9.40 -5.82
C GLY A 40 -1.79 8.52 -6.60
N ASP A 41 -2.88 9.09 -7.11
CA ASP A 41 -3.87 8.39 -7.93
C ASP A 41 -3.24 7.74 -9.16
N SER A 42 -2.38 8.50 -9.87
CA SER A 42 -1.68 8.01 -11.06
C SER A 42 -0.76 6.82 -10.74
N LEU A 43 -0.08 6.84 -9.60
CA LEU A 43 0.76 5.73 -9.15
C LEU A 43 -0.04 4.46 -8.81
N ILE A 44 -1.25 4.63 -8.25
CA ILE A 44 -2.17 3.51 -8.01
C ILE A 44 -2.59 2.89 -9.34
N VAL A 45 -3.09 3.71 -10.27
CA VAL A 45 -3.51 3.24 -11.60
C VAL A 45 -2.35 2.57 -12.34
N LEU A 46 -1.16 3.15 -12.30
CA LEU A 46 0.05 2.60 -12.93
C LEU A 46 0.42 1.24 -12.35
N ALA A 47 0.21 0.99 -11.05
CA ALA A 47 0.45 -0.31 -10.45
C ALA A 47 -0.41 -1.40 -11.08
N PHE A 48 -1.72 -1.16 -11.23
CA PHE A 48 -2.64 -2.09 -11.90
C PHE A 48 -2.34 -2.23 -13.39
N GLN A 49 -2.03 -1.13 -14.08
CA GLN A 49 -1.62 -1.16 -15.48
C GLN A 49 -0.38 -2.03 -15.70
N THR A 50 0.60 -1.93 -14.81
CA THR A 50 1.82 -2.75 -14.88
C THR A 50 1.52 -4.25 -14.76
N LEU A 51 0.63 -4.64 -13.84
CA LEU A 51 0.20 -6.03 -13.72
C LEU A 51 -0.58 -6.51 -14.94
N SER A 52 -1.48 -5.68 -15.46
CA SER A 52 -2.30 -6.04 -16.61
C SER A 52 -1.51 -6.21 -17.91
N ALA A 53 -0.37 -5.56 -18.04
CA ALA A 53 0.48 -5.63 -19.24
C ALA A 53 0.99 -7.05 -19.57
N VAL A 54 1.08 -7.92 -18.57
CA VAL A 54 1.50 -9.33 -18.76
C VAL A 54 0.31 -10.31 -18.76
N GLY A 55 -0.93 -9.81 -18.72
CA GLY A 55 -2.16 -10.60 -18.55
C GLY A 55 -2.36 -11.70 -19.60
N MET A 56 -2.00 -11.44 -20.85
CA MET A 56 -2.14 -12.40 -21.94
C MET A 56 -1.23 -13.64 -21.83
N GLN A 57 -0.13 -13.53 -21.11
CA GLN A 57 0.86 -14.62 -20.96
C GLN A 57 0.55 -15.55 -19.79
N ALA A 58 -0.06 -15.02 -18.72
CA ALA A 58 -0.39 -15.77 -17.51
C ALA A 58 -1.64 -15.19 -16.81
N PRO A 59 -2.84 -15.33 -17.42
CA PRO A 59 -4.04 -14.64 -16.96
C PRO A 59 -4.42 -14.97 -15.51
N ASP A 60 -4.37 -16.24 -15.11
CA ASP A 60 -4.71 -16.65 -13.75
C ASP A 60 -3.77 -16.05 -12.71
N ARG A 61 -2.46 -16.02 -13.03
CA ARG A 61 -1.44 -15.42 -12.17
C ARG A 61 -1.65 -13.92 -12.05
N VAL A 62 -1.94 -13.24 -13.14
CA VAL A 62 -2.20 -11.79 -13.12
C VAL A 62 -3.47 -11.47 -12.34
N MET A 63 -4.52 -12.27 -12.47
CA MET A 63 -5.73 -12.10 -11.65
C MET A 63 -5.44 -12.27 -10.16
N ALA A 64 -4.65 -13.27 -9.76
CA ALA A 64 -4.23 -13.47 -8.38
C ALA A 64 -3.42 -12.27 -7.85
N LEU A 65 -2.47 -11.76 -8.65
CA LEU A 65 -1.67 -10.58 -8.30
C LEU A 65 -2.54 -9.33 -8.13
N ILE A 66 -3.47 -9.07 -9.06
CA ILE A 66 -4.40 -7.94 -9.00
C ILE A 66 -5.30 -8.05 -7.77
N THR A 67 -5.84 -9.24 -7.49
CA THR A 67 -6.68 -9.48 -6.32
C THR A 67 -5.93 -9.23 -5.02
N THR A 68 -4.71 -9.76 -4.90
CA THR A 68 -3.85 -9.53 -3.73
C THR A 68 -3.54 -8.04 -3.56
N LEU A 69 -3.13 -7.35 -4.62
CA LEU A 69 -2.85 -5.92 -4.57
C LEU A 69 -4.08 -5.12 -4.14
N ALA A 70 -5.24 -5.39 -4.75
CA ALA A 70 -6.49 -4.71 -4.43
C ALA A 70 -6.92 -4.93 -2.97
N THR A 71 -6.85 -6.17 -2.48
CA THR A 71 -7.20 -6.51 -1.10
C THR A 71 -6.28 -5.81 -0.08
N ARG A 72 -4.96 -5.81 -0.34
CA ARG A 72 -3.98 -5.22 0.58
C ARG A 72 -3.85 -3.69 0.45
N THR A 73 -4.45 -3.10 -0.58
CA THR A 73 -4.52 -1.63 -0.76
C THR A 73 -5.87 -1.08 -0.33
N GLY A 74 -6.95 -1.79 -0.56
CA GLY A 74 -8.34 -1.32 -0.43
C GLY A 74 -8.84 -1.16 1.01
N ALA A 75 -10.17 -0.97 1.12
CA ALA A 75 -10.81 -0.49 2.35
C ALA A 75 -10.95 -1.53 3.47
N ALA A 76 -11.14 -2.83 3.18
CA ALA A 76 -11.48 -3.78 4.24
C ALA A 76 -10.30 -4.19 5.13
N GLN A 77 -9.11 -4.41 4.55
CA GLN A 77 -7.94 -4.91 5.28
C GLN A 77 -6.62 -4.32 4.76
N GLY A 78 -6.68 -3.38 3.82
CA GLY A 78 -5.53 -2.76 3.21
C GLY A 78 -5.19 -1.40 3.82
N ILE A 79 -4.23 -0.72 3.19
CA ILE A 79 -3.73 0.57 3.68
C ILE A 79 -4.80 1.66 3.74
N CYS A 80 -5.83 1.62 2.86
CA CYS A 80 -6.94 2.58 2.95
C CYS A 80 -7.75 2.42 4.24
N ALA A 81 -7.99 1.18 4.70
CA ALA A 81 -8.63 0.94 5.99
C ALA A 81 -7.74 1.43 7.14
N GLY A 82 -6.45 1.11 7.11
CA GLY A 82 -5.50 1.57 8.12
C GLY A 82 -5.45 3.10 8.22
N GLN A 83 -5.46 3.78 7.08
CA GLN A 83 -5.48 5.25 7.05
C GLN A 83 -6.80 5.82 7.60
N ALA A 84 -7.95 5.23 7.25
CA ALA A 84 -9.24 5.66 7.75
C ALA A 84 -9.38 5.51 9.28
N TRP A 85 -8.79 4.46 9.86
CA TRP A 85 -8.85 4.20 11.29
C TRP A 85 -8.10 5.22 12.15
N GLU A 86 -7.20 6.01 11.59
CA GLU A 86 -6.57 7.14 12.31
C GLU A 86 -7.59 8.20 12.74
N SER A 87 -8.72 8.30 12.05
CA SER A 87 -9.81 9.21 12.38
C SER A 87 -10.78 8.65 13.40
N GLU A 88 -10.65 7.39 13.81
CA GLU A 88 -11.55 6.74 14.76
C GLU A 88 -11.13 7.04 16.21
N PRO A 89 -12.10 7.33 17.11
CA PRO A 89 -11.80 7.68 18.51
C PRO A 89 -11.22 6.51 19.31
N GLN A 90 -11.46 5.29 18.87
CA GLN A 90 -10.94 4.07 19.47
C GLN A 90 -10.59 3.07 18.37
N VAL A 91 -9.37 2.61 18.35
CA VAL A 91 -8.88 1.63 17.39
C VAL A 91 -8.08 0.54 18.09
N ASP A 92 -8.21 -0.71 17.63
CA ASP A 92 -7.28 -1.76 17.97
C ASP A 92 -5.93 -1.46 17.30
N LEU A 93 -4.94 -1.08 18.10
CA LEU A 93 -3.60 -0.69 17.62
C LEU A 93 -2.94 -1.79 16.79
N ARG A 94 -3.15 -3.07 17.14
CA ARG A 94 -2.56 -4.18 16.39
C ARG A 94 -3.21 -4.32 15.01
N ALA A 95 -4.53 -4.24 14.95
CA ALA A 95 -5.26 -4.27 13.69
C ALA A 95 -4.92 -3.07 12.81
N TYR A 96 -4.82 -1.88 13.41
CA TYR A 96 -4.41 -0.65 12.74
C TYR A 96 -3.01 -0.75 12.13
N HIS A 97 -2.00 -1.16 12.92
CA HIS A 97 -0.63 -1.30 12.41
C HIS A 97 -0.53 -2.37 11.31
N ARG A 98 -1.28 -3.47 11.45
CA ARG A 98 -1.35 -4.51 10.43
C ARG A 98 -1.95 -3.97 9.12
N ALA A 99 -2.99 -3.16 9.18
CA ALA A 99 -3.62 -2.58 7.99
C ALA A 99 -2.78 -1.44 7.39
N LYS A 100 -2.39 -0.44 8.19
CA LYS A 100 -1.68 0.74 7.69
C LYS A 100 -0.28 0.40 7.16
N THR A 101 0.47 -0.44 7.86
CA THR A 101 1.87 -0.74 7.53
C THR A 101 2.04 -2.19 7.06
N GLY A 102 1.53 -3.16 7.81
CA GLY A 102 1.71 -4.58 7.55
C GLY A 102 1.15 -5.04 6.20
N ALA A 103 0.04 -4.46 5.75
CA ALA A 103 -0.63 -4.85 4.52
C ALA A 103 0.29 -4.82 3.28
N LEU A 104 1.17 -3.82 3.16
CA LEU A 104 2.11 -3.73 2.04
C LEU A 104 3.26 -4.73 2.13
N PHE A 105 3.72 -5.08 3.33
CA PHE A 105 4.71 -6.16 3.51
C PHE A 105 4.10 -7.52 3.15
N ILE A 106 2.87 -7.77 3.60
CA ILE A 106 2.12 -8.98 3.22
C ILE A 106 1.91 -9.02 1.70
N ALA A 107 1.50 -7.90 1.09
CA ALA A 107 1.36 -7.82 -0.36
C ALA A 107 2.67 -8.16 -1.08
N ALA A 108 3.80 -7.63 -0.62
CA ALA A 108 5.09 -7.85 -1.24
C ALA A 108 5.51 -9.32 -1.20
N THR A 109 5.37 -10.00 -0.06
CA THR A 109 5.72 -11.43 0.08
C THR A 109 4.78 -12.32 -0.71
N GLN A 110 3.46 -12.12 -0.60
CA GLN A 110 2.45 -12.88 -1.33
C GLN A 110 2.57 -12.70 -2.86
N MET A 111 2.69 -11.45 -3.32
CA MET A 111 2.82 -11.17 -4.76
C MET A 111 4.15 -11.68 -5.33
N GLY A 112 5.23 -11.67 -4.54
CA GLY A 112 6.50 -12.29 -4.91
C GLY A 112 6.35 -13.79 -5.15
N ALA A 113 5.67 -14.50 -4.25
CA ALA A 113 5.38 -15.93 -4.39
C ALA A 113 4.52 -16.21 -5.64
N LEU A 114 3.42 -15.46 -5.82
CA LEU A 114 2.55 -15.58 -6.99
C LEU A 114 3.29 -15.33 -8.30
N ALA A 115 4.15 -14.31 -8.34
CA ALA A 115 4.96 -14.01 -9.53
C ALA A 115 5.92 -15.16 -9.87
N ALA A 116 6.46 -15.84 -8.88
CA ALA A 116 7.29 -17.01 -9.03
C ALA A 116 6.53 -18.31 -9.33
N GLY A 117 5.18 -18.27 -9.28
CA GLY A 117 4.33 -19.44 -9.53
C GLY A 117 4.10 -20.32 -8.31
N HIS A 118 4.24 -19.77 -7.12
CA HIS A 118 3.99 -20.45 -5.84
C HIS A 118 2.70 -19.94 -5.19
N ASP A 119 2.17 -20.72 -4.23
CA ASP A 119 1.02 -20.33 -3.43
C ASP A 119 1.37 -19.12 -2.54
N ALA A 120 0.41 -18.22 -2.41
CA ALA A 120 0.58 -16.99 -1.64
C ALA A 120 0.40 -17.18 -0.12
N GLU A 121 -0.43 -18.14 0.29
CA GLU A 121 -0.86 -18.34 1.68
C GLU A 121 0.32 -18.49 2.66
N PRO A 122 1.33 -19.34 2.42
CA PRO A 122 2.44 -19.52 3.36
C PRO A 122 3.30 -18.24 3.55
N TRP A 123 3.18 -17.26 2.65
CA TRP A 123 3.97 -16.03 2.67
C TRP A 123 3.28 -14.88 3.41
N GLU A 124 2.05 -15.07 3.86
CA GLU A 124 1.34 -14.07 4.67
C GLU A 124 2.01 -13.87 6.03
N ASP A 125 2.37 -14.98 6.69
CA ASP A 125 3.03 -14.93 8.00
C ASP A 125 4.38 -14.22 7.93
N LEU A 126 5.16 -14.48 6.89
CA LEU A 126 6.43 -13.77 6.69
C LEU A 126 6.22 -12.26 6.53
N GLY A 127 5.26 -11.86 5.69
CA GLY A 127 4.91 -10.45 5.50
C GLY A 127 4.43 -9.79 6.80
N THR A 128 3.64 -10.52 7.58
CA THR A 128 3.16 -10.04 8.89
C THR A 128 4.32 -9.81 9.85
N LEU A 129 5.23 -10.78 10.00
CA LEU A 129 6.39 -10.66 10.89
C LEU A 129 7.31 -9.51 10.49
N ILE A 130 7.56 -9.33 9.19
CA ILE A 130 8.36 -8.20 8.70
C ILE A 130 7.68 -6.87 9.00
N GLY A 131 6.36 -6.77 8.78
CA GLY A 131 5.57 -5.57 9.07
C GLY A 131 5.55 -5.23 10.55
N GLU A 132 5.39 -6.21 11.43
CA GLU A 132 5.47 -6.04 12.89
C GLU A 132 6.87 -5.59 13.32
N ALA A 133 7.93 -6.20 12.81
CA ALA A 133 9.30 -5.81 13.09
C ALA A 133 9.61 -4.38 12.65
N PHE A 134 9.10 -3.98 11.47
CA PHE A 134 9.25 -2.60 10.96
C PHE A 134 8.58 -1.56 11.87
N GLN A 135 7.48 -1.94 12.53
CA GLN A 135 6.73 -1.02 13.39
C GLN A 135 7.43 -0.74 14.74
N VAL A 136 8.35 -1.60 15.18
CA VAL A 136 9.06 -1.47 16.47
C VAL A 136 10.52 -1.04 16.30
N ALA A 137 11.00 -0.90 15.06
CA ALA A 137 12.37 -0.47 14.74
C ALA A 137 12.49 1.06 14.68
#